data_80a0213adcfc7689569382d9fe04e713
#
_entry.id   80a0213adcfc7689569382d9fe04e713
#
_cell.length_a   1.000
_cell.length_b   1.000
_cell.length_c   1.000
_cell.angle_alpha   90.00
_cell.angle_beta   90.00
_cell.angle_gamma   90.00
#
_symmetry.space_group_name_H-M   'P 1'
#
loop_
_entity.id
_entity.type
_entity.pdbx_description
1 polymer ?
#
loop_
_entity_poly.entity_id
_entity_poly.type
_entity_poly.pdbx_seq_one_letter_code
_entity_poly.pdbx_strand_id
1 'polypeptide(L)'
;DATLLLHVNSLGYHEIYLNGRKVSEDVLSPAVSQLNKRSLSVTYDLTPYAKQGINDLLLWLGRGWYRKATFNAVHDGPLVKLRLDEIQANGTASTLLVTDSSWEGRGSMYGETGTGTWYPHQFGGECVDGRKALPDLTTATLDKLDWTPVLEVEVPGIEVSPQMCEPKRIQEIIRPKGIKQIG
;
A
#
# COMPACT_ATOMS: atom_id res chain seq x y z
N ASP A 1 -5.64 -15.66 24.08
CA ASP A 1 -5.90 -15.04 22.78
C ASP A 1 -4.72 -14.11 22.46
N ALA A 2 -4.19 -14.18 21.26
CA ALA A 2 -3.09 -13.35 20.79
C ALA A 2 -3.63 -12.24 19.87
N THR A 3 -2.94 -11.11 19.81
CA THR A 3 -3.22 -9.99 18.90
C THR A 3 -2.17 -9.96 17.80
N LEU A 4 -2.59 -9.78 16.56
CA LEU A 4 -1.72 -9.69 15.39
C LEU A 4 -1.58 -8.24 14.93
N LEU A 5 -0.42 -7.64 15.13
CA LEU A 5 -0.15 -6.25 14.77
C LEU A 5 0.80 -6.16 13.57
N LEU A 6 0.31 -5.59 12.48
CA LEU A 6 1.10 -5.33 11.27
C LEU A 6 1.56 -3.87 11.27
N HIS A 7 2.85 -3.68 11.40
CA HIS A 7 3.50 -2.37 11.30
C HIS A 7 3.98 -2.13 9.88
N VAL A 8 3.46 -1.12 9.21
CA VAL A 8 3.79 -0.82 7.81
C VAL A 8 4.37 0.57 7.68
N ASN A 9 5.52 0.66 7.04
CA ASN A 9 6.13 1.91 6.61
C ASN A 9 6.28 1.88 5.09
N SER A 10 5.66 2.81 4.40
CA SER A 10 5.79 2.93 2.96
C SER A 10 6.22 4.33 2.53
N LEU A 11 6.99 4.39 1.46
CA LEU A 11 7.23 5.59 0.68
C LEU A 11 6.36 5.50 -0.58
N GLY A 12 5.32 6.30 -0.61
CA GLY A 12 4.14 6.17 -1.45
C GLY A 12 2.93 5.80 -0.62
N TYR A 13 1.92 5.24 -1.26
CA TYR A 13 0.69 4.79 -0.59
C TYR A 13 0.62 3.27 -0.53
N HIS A 14 -0.11 2.77 0.46
CA HIS A 14 -0.44 1.36 0.56
C HIS A 14 -1.89 1.13 0.99
N GLU A 15 -2.43 0.01 0.57
CA GLU A 15 -3.61 -0.64 1.14
C GLU A 15 -3.25 -2.08 1.50
N ILE A 16 -3.81 -2.58 2.59
CA ILE A 16 -3.53 -3.92 3.11
C ILE A 16 -4.78 -4.78 2.96
N TYR A 17 -4.58 -5.99 2.46
CA TYR A 17 -5.62 -7.00 2.34
C TYR A 17 -5.15 -8.29 3.01
N LEU A 18 -6.00 -8.89 3.81
CA LEU A 18 -5.78 -10.21 4.38
C LEU A 18 -6.93 -11.13 3.97
N ASN A 19 -6.60 -12.26 3.35
CA ASN A 19 -7.58 -13.24 2.85
C ASN A 19 -8.63 -12.58 1.92
N GLY A 20 -8.20 -11.67 1.05
CA GLY A 20 -9.07 -10.95 0.11
C GLY A 20 -9.89 -9.80 0.71
N ARG A 21 -9.78 -9.54 2.02
CA ARG A 21 -10.51 -8.47 2.71
C ARG A 21 -9.59 -7.30 3.03
N LYS A 22 -10.00 -6.09 2.68
CA LYS A 22 -9.30 -4.87 3.09
C LYS A 22 -9.36 -4.73 4.62
N VAL A 23 -8.22 -4.49 5.26
CA VAL A 23 -8.12 -4.47 6.74
C VAL A 23 -8.40 -3.10 7.36
N SER A 24 -8.65 -2.08 6.55
CA SER A 24 -8.93 -0.72 7.02
C SER A 24 -9.83 0.01 6.03
N GLU A 25 -10.69 0.90 6.54
CA GLU A 25 -11.47 1.85 5.72
C GLU A 25 -10.65 3.05 5.25
N ASP A 26 -9.37 3.12 5.62
CA ASP A 26 -8.49 4.22 5.28
C ASP A 26 -8.17 4.22 3.78
N VAL A 27 -8.05 5.42 3.21
CA VAL A 27 -7.65 5.64 1.83
C VAL A 27 -6.41 6.53 1.78
N LEU A 28 -5.58 6.34 0.76
CA LEU A 28 -4.33 7.10 0.59
C LEU A 28 -3.44 7.08 1.84
N SER A 29 -3.28 5.91 2.43
CA SER A 29 -2.43 5.68 3.62
C SER A 29 -0.98 5.39 3.19
N PRO A 30 0.01 5.89 3.94
CA PRO A 30 -0.04 6.82 5.06
C PRO A 30 -0.32 8.27 4.62
N ALA A 31 -0.49 9.17 5.59
CA ALA A 31 -0.52 10.59 5.30
C ALA A 31 0.80 11.06 4.66
N VAL A 32 0.72 12.10 3.83
CA VAL A 32 1.90 12.63 3.15
C VAL A 32 2.79 13.35 4.16
N SER A 33 4.08 13.06 4.10
CA SER A 33 5.13 13.73 4.86
C SER A 33 6.18 14.30 3.91
N GLN A 34 7.25 14.88 4.43
CA GLN A 34 8.40 15.28 3.63
C GLN A 34 9.27 14.04 3.35
N LEU A 35 8.92 13.30 2.28
CA LEU A 35 9.39 11.94 1.98
C LEU A 35 10.90 11.79 1.76
N ASN A 36 11.66 12.88 1.67
CA ASN A 36 13.13 12.87 1.68
C ASN A 36 13.73 13.08 3.08
N LYS A 37 12.90 13.27 4.11
CA LYS A 37 13.35 13.47 5.50
C LYS A 37 12.62 12.55 6.48
N ARG A 38 11.34 12.28 6.24
CA ARG A 38 10.49 11.51 7.15
C ARG A 38 9.52 10.64 6.40
N SER A 39 9.34 9.40 6.87
CA SER A 39 8.23 8.54 6.50
C SER A 39 7.35 8.24 7.72
N LEU A 40 6.09 7.92 7.47
CA LEU A 40 5.12 7.62 8.51
C LEU A 40 4.84 6.12 8.53
N SER A 41 4.83 5.52 9.73
CA SER A 41 4.40 4.15 9.93
C SER A 41 2.96 4.10 10.40
N VAL A 42 2.22 3.09 9.93
CA VAL A 42 0.84 2.80 10.33
C VAL A 42 0.80 1.39 10.88
N THR A 43 0.04 1.18 11.95
CA THR A 43 -0.15 -0.14 12.56
C THR A 43 -1.59 -0.59 12.34
N TYR A 44 -1.76 -1.82 11.86
CA TYR A 44 -3.05 -2.44 11.62
C TYR A 44 -3.22 -3.66 12.54
N ASP A 45 -4.40 -3.80 13.12
CA ASP A 45 -4.80 -5.04 13.82
C ASP A 45 -5.35 -6.03 12.79
N LEU A 46 -4.60 -7.11 12.56
CA LEU A 46 -4.99 -8.18 11.65
C LEU A 46 -5.81 -9.29 12.33
N THR A 47 -5.93 -9.27 13.66
CA THR A 47 -6.60 -10.31 14.44
C THR A 47 -8.00 -10.67 13.91
N PRO A 48 -8.89 -9.67 13.58
CA PRO A 48 -10.23 -9.96 13.09
C PRO A 48 -10.30 -10.56 11.68
N TYR A 49 -9.18 -10.54 10.94
CA TYR A 49 -9.10 -10.98 9.54
C TYR A 49 -8.36 -12.30 9.37
N ALA A 50 -7.55 -12.66 10.36
CA ALA A 50 -6.74 -13.88 10.32
C ALA A 50 -7.61 -15.14 10.53
N LYS A 51 -7.18 -16.21 9.91
CA LYS A 51 -7.76 -17.54 10.07
C LYS A 51 -6.69 -18.55 10.52
N GLN A 52 -7.10 -19.68 11.08
CA GLN A 52 -6.17 -20.75 11.37
C GLN A 52 -5.59 -21.33 10.07
N GLY A 53 -4.28 -21.60 10.05
CA GLY A 53 -3.57 -22.15 8.90
C GLY A 53 -3.04 -21.03 7.97
N ILE A 54 -3.10 -21.27 6.65
CA ILE A 54 -2.53 -20.38 5.63
C ILE A 54 -3.37 -19.10 5.52
N ASN A 55 -2.69 -17.97 5.52
CA ASN A 55 -3.27 -16.65 5.31
C ASN A 55 -2.54 -15.94 4.17
N ASP A 56 -3.28 -15.25 3.31
CA ASP A 56 -2.73 -14.48 2.20
C ASP A 56 -2.70 -13.01 2.57
N LEU A 57 -1.49 -12.47 2.69
CA LEU A 57 -1.27 -11.03 2.93
C LEU A 57 -0.87 -10.35 1.63
N LEU A 58 -1.69 -9.43 1.18
CA LEU A 58 -1.46 -8.64 -0.03
C LEU A 58 -1.31 -7.15 0.32
N LEU A 59 -0.29 -6.53 -0.28
CA LEU A 59 -0.10 -5.09 -0.24
C LEU A 59 -0.36 -4.51 -1.63
N TRP A 60 -1.30 -3.59 -1.72
CA TRP A 60 -1.49 -2.77 -2.92
C TRP A 60 -0.72 -1.47 -2.75
N LEU A 61 0.27 -1.25 -3.59
CA LEU A 61 1.17 -0.11 -3.46
C LEU A 61 0.92 0.92 -4.56
N GLY A 62 0.93 2.19 -4.18
CA GLY A 62 0.86 3.32 -5.09
C GLY A 62 2.03 4.28 -4.89
N ARG A 63 2.60 4.79 -5.98
CA ARG A 63 3.74 5.71 -5.91
C ARG A 63 3.40 7.01 -5.18
N GLY A 64 2.23 7.56 -5.44
CA GLY A 64 1.81 8.85 -4.85
C GLY A 64 2.84 9.95 -5.09
N TRP A 65 3.21 10.63 -4.04
CA TRP A 65 4.17 11.73 -4.07
C TRP A 65 5.64 11.30 -4.01
N TYR A 66 5.94 10.01 -3.79
CA TYR A 66 7.31 9.52 -3.74
C TYR A 66 7.91 9.42 -5.16
N ARG A 67 8.58 10.48 -5.58
CA ARG A 67 9.16 10.62 -6.92
C ARG A 67 10.50 11.33 -6.87
N LYS A 68 11.40 11.01 -7.79
CA LYS A 68 12.67 11.73 -7.98
C LYS A 68 12.43 13.21 -8.25
N ALA A 69 11.46 13.54 -9.10
CA ALA A 69 11.15 14.91 -9.46
C ALA A 69 10.62 15.76 -8.30
N THR A 70 9.92 15.15 -7.34
CA THR A 70 9.26 15.88 -6.25
C THR A 70 10.08 15.91 -4.96
N PHE A 71 10.66 14.77 -4.59
CA PHE A 71 11.36 14.59 -3.32
C PHE A 71 12.80 14.12 -3.46
N ASN A 72 13.36 14.17 -4.68
CA ASN A 72 14.69 13.63 -4.96
C ASN A 72 14.86 12.19 -4.42
N ALA A 73 13.84 11.36 -4.67
CA ALA A 73 13.80 9.98 -4.20
C ALA A 73 15.02 9.20 -4.71
N VAL A 74 15.64 8.43 -3.83
CA VAL A 74 16.82 7.60 -4.16
C VAL A 74 16.42 6.48 -5.12
N HIS A 75 15.28 5.84 -4.88
CA HIS A 75 14.73 4.76 -5.70
C HIS A 75 13.51 5.25 -6.48
N ASP A 76 13.24 4.62 -7.61
CA ASP A 76 12.05 4.90 -8.40
C ASP A 76 10.97 3.85 -8.12
N GLY A 77 9.82 4.29 -7.66
CA GLY A 77 8.68 3.45 -7.34
C GLY A 77 8.27 3.50 -5.88
N PRO A 78 7.13 2.90 -5.51
CA PRO A 78 6.76 2.78 -4.12
C PRO A 78 7.72 1.82 -3.41
N LEU A 79 8.12 2.16 -2.20
CA LEU A 79 8.88 1.28 -1.32
C LEU A 79 8.03 0.92 -0.11
N VAL A 80 8.21 -0.27 0.41
CA VAL A 80 7.54 -0.72 1.63
C VAL A 80 8.47 -1.53 2.50
N LYS A 81 8.32 -1.34 3.80
CA LYS A 81 8.90 -2.18 4.85
C LYS A 81 7.81 -2.49 5.85
N LEU A 82 7.64 -3.75 6.20
CA LEU A 82 6.67 -4.15 7.21
C LEU A 82 7.22 -5.19 8.18
N ARG A 83 6.53 -5.29 9.31
CA ARG A 83 6.73 -6.32 10.32
C ARG A 83 5.37 -6.72 10.89
N LEU A 84 5.12 -8.01 10.97
CA LEU A 84 3.97 -8.59 11.65
C LEU A 84 4.42 -9.18 12.98
N ASP A 85 3.86 -8.70 14.07
CA ASP A 85 4.10 -9.21 15.41
C ASP A 85 2.84 -9.89 15.96
N GLU A 86 3.04 -11.00 16.66
CA GLU A 86 2.06 -11.62 17.54
C GLU A 86 2.31 -11.14 18.97
N ILE A 87 1.29 -10.57 19.61
CA ILE A 87 1.32 -10.15 21.01
C ILE A 87 0.44 -11.10 21.81
N GLN A 88 1.02 -11.88 22.68
CA GLN A 88 0.30 -12.81 23.55
C GLN A 88 -0.36 -12.08 24.73
N ALA A 89 -1.36 -12.71 25.36
CA ALA A 89 -2.10 -12.15 26.50
C ALA A 89 -1.19 -11.76 27.69
N ASN A 90 -0.04 -12.41 27.82
CA ASN A 90 0.97 -12.08 28.86
C ASN A 90 1.88 -10.91 28.47
N GLY A 91 1.67 -10.28 27.29
CA GLY A 91 2.47 -9.18 26.78
C GLY A 91 3.74 -9.61 26.03
N THR A 92 4.00 -10.91 25.89
CA THR A 92 5.13 -11.40 25.10
C THR A 92 4.87 -11.13 23.61
N ALA A 93 5.85 -10.50 22.95
CA ALA A 93 5.80 -10.23 21.51
C ALA A 93 6.74 -11.16 20.75
N SER A 94 6.29 -11.68 19.61
CA SER A 94 7.13 -12.42 18.66
C SER A 94 6.88 -11.94 17.25
N THR A 95 7.95 -11.75 16.48
CA THR A 95 7.84 -11.37 15.06
C THR A 95 7.57 -12.62 14.22
N LEU A 96 6.46 -12.60 13.49
CA LEU A 96 6.04 -13.68 12.61
C LEU A 96 6.52 -13.50 11.17
N LEU A 97 6.59 -12.24 10.70
CA LEU A 97 6.87 -11.93 9.30
C LEU A 97 7.55 -10.56 9.19
N VAL A 98 8.47 -10.45 8.26
CA VAL A 98 9.06 -9.19 7.78
C VAL A 98 9.10 -9.17 6.27
N THR A 99 9.25 -7.98 5.66
CA THR A 99 9.58 -7.89 4.24
C THR A 99 11.04 -8.29 4.02
N ASP A 100 11.25 -9.18 3.05
CA ASP A 100 12.55 -9.65 2.59
C ASP A 100 12.45 -10.10 1.11
N SER A 101 13.51 -10.72 0.59
CA SER A 101 13.58 -11.21 -0.79
C SER A 101 12.66 -12.40 -1.10
N SER A 102 12.00 -12.98 -0.11
CA SER A 102 11.01 -14.05 -0.33
C SER A 102 9.64 -13.53 -0.83
N TRP A 103 9.44 -12.23 -0.75
CA TRP A 103 8.21 -11.62 -1.25
C TRP A 103 8.19 -11.57 -2.77
N GLU A 104 6.96 -11.59 -3.30
CA GLU A 104 6.72 -11.47 -4.73
C GLU A 104 5.83 -10.27 -5.01
N GLY A 105 5.97 -9.70 -6.20
CA GLY A 105 5.21 -8.54 -6.63
C GLY A 105 4.83 -8.64 -8.11
N ARG A 106 3.87 -7.83 -8.52
CA ARG A 106 3.49 -7.67 -9.92
C ARG A 106 2.98 -6.26 -10.20
N GLY A 107 3.08 -5.85 -11.47
CA GLY A 107 2.47 -4.61 -11.91
C GLY A 107 0.94 -4.68 -11.87
N SER A 108 0.30 -3.61 -11.41
CA SER A 108 -1.15 -3.47 -11.37
C SER A 108 -1.73 -3.04 -12.72
N MET A 109 -3.07 -2.92 -12.80
CA MET A 109 -3.77 -2.36 -13.96
C MET A 109 -3.57 -0.84 -14.09
N TYR A 110 -3.08 -0.17 -13.08
CA TYR A 110 -2.90 1.28 -13.05
C TYR A 110 -1.52 1.67 -13.51
N GLY A 111 -1.44 2.60 -14.44
CA GLY A 111 -0.23 3.22 -14.92
C GLY A 111 -0.33 4.74 -14.82
N GLU A 112 0.79 5.40 -14.88
CA GLU A 112 0.85 6.87 -14.84
C GLU A 112 0.96 7.44 -16.24
N THR A 113 0.35 8.60 -16.46
CA THR A 113 0.54 9.44 -17.63
C THR A 113 1.20 10.76 -17.25
N GLY A 114 2.03 11.31 -18.14
CA GLY A 114 2.75 12.55 -17.87
C GLY A 114 3.96 12.37 -16.95
N THR A 115 4.58 13.48 -16.61
CA THR A 115 5.85 13.54 -15.86
C THR A 115 5.68 13.69 -14.35
N GLY A 116 4.46 13.96 -13.89
CA GLY A 116 4.17 14.22 -12.48
C GLY A 116 4.84 15.50 -11.93
N THR A 117 5.18 16.44 -12.78
CA THR A 117 5.74 17.74 -12.37
C THR A 117 4.63 18.76 -12.08
N TRP A 118 4.95 19.80 -11.32
CA TRP A 118 4.02 20.88 -10.94
C TRP A 118 3.57 21.79 -12.10
N TYR A 119 4.04 21.55 -13.31
CA TYR A 119 3.54 22.29 -14.47
C TYR A 119 2.13 21.79 -14.81
N PRO A 120 1.13 22.68 -14.95
CA PRO A 120 -0.28 22.29 -15.09
C PRO A 120 -0.56 21.26 -16.18
N HIS A 121 0.18 21.32 -17.29
CA HIS A 121 0.04 20.41 -18.43
C HIS A 121 0.87 19.11 -18.31
N GLN A 122 1.67 18.95 -17.25
CA GLN A 122 2.55 17.80 -17.02
C GLN A 122 2.23 17.06 -15.72
N PHE A 123 1.19 17.48 -15.01
CA PHE A 123 0.81 16.85 -13.75
C PHE A 123 0.50 15.36 -13.94
N GLY A 124 0.14 15.00 -15.16
CA GLY A 124 -0.17 13.64 -15.53
C GLY A 124 -1.59 13.26 -15.13
N GLY A 125 -1.86 12.01 -15.27
CA GLY A 125 -3.11 11.37 -14.95
C GLY A 125 -2.86 9.90 -14.72
N GLU A 126 -3.91 9.12 -14.72
CA GLU A 126 -3.85 7.68 -14.57
C GLU A 126 -4.33 7.01 -15.86
N CYS A 127 -3.61 5.99 -16.27
CA CYS A 127 -4.01 5.08 -17.34
C CYS A 127 -4.46 3.77 -16.69
N VAL A 128 -5.65 3.31 -17.04
CA VAL A 128 -6.21 2.07 -16.49
C VAL A 128 -6.33 1.04 -17.63
N ASP A 129 -5.58 -0.05 -17.53
CA ASP A 129 -5.69 -1.19 -18.43
C ASP A 129 -6.69 -2.21 -17.87
N GLY A 130 -7.95 -2.11 -18.27
CA GLY A 130 -9.03 -2.99 -17.81
C GLY A 130 -8.81 -4.48 -18.08
N ARG A 131 -7.89 -4.84 -19.02
CA ARG A 131 -7.54 -6.25 -19.28
C ARG A 131 -6.76 -6.89 -18.14
N LYS A 132 -6.13 -6.06 -17.30
CA LYS A 132 -5.38 -6.47 -16.11
C LYS A 132 -6.21 -6.39 -14.81
N ALA A 133 -7.48 -6.00 -14.93
CA ALA A 133 -8.38 -5.93 -13.77
C ALA A 133 -8.56 -7.32 -13.15
N LEU A 134 -8.48 -7.38 -11.83
CA LEU A 134 -8.76 -8.60 -11.08
C LEU A 134 -10.22 -8.62 -10.67
N PRO A 135 -10.91 -9.77 -10.77
CA PRO A 135 -12.31 -9.88 -10.33
C PRO A 135 -12.43 -9.74 -8.81
N ASP A 136 -11.44 -10.21 -8.08
CA ASP A 136 -11.33 -10.16 -6.63
C ASP A 136 -9.86 -10.35 -6.20
N LEU A 137 -9.61 -10.34 -4.89
CA LEU A 137 -8.29 -10.56 -4.29
C LEU A 137 -8.27 -11.81 -3.40
N THR A 138 -9.05 -12.82 -3.78
CA THR A 138 -9.05 -14.12 -3.09
C THR A 138 -7.82 -14.94 -3.46
N THR A 139 -7.44 -15.88 -2.59
CA THR A 139 -6.36 -16.85 -2.84
C THR A 139 -6.47 -17.50 -4.21
N ALA A 140 -7.66 -17.98 -4.57
CA ALA A 140 -7.88 -18.66 -5.86
C ALA A 140 -7.65 -17.77 -7.10
N THR A 141 -7.81 -16.47 -6.96
CA THR A 141 -7.46 -15.50 -8.01
C THR A 141 -5.97 -15.21 -7.99
N LEU A 142 -5.39 -14.96 -6.82
CA LEU A 142 -3.98 -14.58 -6.65
C LEU A 142 -3.03 -15.69 -7.10
N ASP A 143 -3.33 -16.96 -6.81
CA ASP A 143 -2.54 -18.14 -7.19
C ASP A 143 -2.38 -18.32 -8.72
N LYS A 144 -3.26 -17.70 -9.51
CA LYS A 144 -3.22 -17.79 -10.98
C LYS A 144 -2.41 -16.69 -11.64
N LEU A 145 -1.87 -15.77 -10.86
CA LEU A 145 -1.16 -14.61 -11.37
C LEU A 145 0.33 -14.88 -11.51
N ASP A 146 0.94 -14.22 -12.50
CA ASP A 146 2.39 -14.25 -12.68
C ASP A 146 3.03 -13.29 -11.65
N TRP A 147 3.52 -13.86 -10.58
CA TRP A 147 4.29 -13.16 -9.56
C TRP A 147 5.78 -13.22 -9.87
N THR A 148 6.51 -12.19 -9.53
CA THR A 148 7.95 -12.09 -9.69
C THR A 148 8.60 -11.68 -8.37
N PRO A 149 9.84 -12.15 -8.06
CA PRO A 149 10.53 -11.71 -6.87
C PRO A 149 10.63 -10.19 -6.78
N VAL A 150 10.44 -9.64 -5.59
CA VAL A 150 10.65 -8.22 -5.34
C VAL A 150 12.14 -7.91 -5.29
N LEU A 151 12.49 -6.64 -5.53
CA LEU A 151 13.85 -6.15 -5.39
C LEU A 151 14.04 -5.55 -3.99
N GLU A 152 14.97 -6.09 -3.24
CA GLU A 152 15.46 -5.42 -2.04
C GLU A 152 16.35 -4.24 -2.43
N VAL A 153 16.13 -3.11 -1.78
CA VAL A 153 16.89 -1.89 -2.02
C VAL A 153 17.44 -1.35 -0.70
N GLU A 154 18.53 -0.60 -0.80
CA GLU A 154 19.06 0.08 0.38
C GLU A 154 18.03 1.03 0.97
N VAL A 155 17.86 0.94 2.30
CA VAL A 155 16.88 1.78 3.01
C VAL A 155 17.31 3.24 2.92
N PRO A 156 16.45 4.14 2.40
CA PRO A 156 16.75 5.56 2.45
C PRO A 156 17.01 6.03 3.89
N GLY A 157 18.06 6.81 4.09
CA GLY A 157 18.45 7.35 5.41
C GLY A 157 17.50 8.42 5.93
N ILE A 158 16.21 8.11 6.06
CA ILE A 158 15.16 9.03 6.52
C ILE A 158 14.57 8.58 7.84
N GLU A 159 14.06 9.54 8.62
CA GLU A 159 13.41 9.25 9.90
C GLU A 159 12.08 8.50 9.68
N VAL A 160 11.81 7.49 10.49
CA VAL A 160 10.51 6.82 10.57
C VAL A 160 9.82 7.22 11.86
N SER A 161 8.58 7.70 11.77
CA SER A 161 7.76 8.04 12.93
C SER A 161 6.33 7.51 12.78
N PRO A 162 5.62 7.23 13.87
CA PRO A 162 4.21 6.86 13.79
C PRO A 162 3.38 7.98 13.16
N GLN A 163 2.34 7.60 12.41
CA GLN A 163 1.33 8.55 11.96
C GLN A 163 0.50 9.00 13.15
N MET A 164 0.58 10.29 13.50
CA MET A 164 -0.16 10.87 14.61
C MET A 164 -1.40 11.63 14.17
N CYS A 165 -1.57 11.90 12.87
CA CYS A 165 -2.77 12.50 12.32
C CYS A 165 -3.82 11.43 12.01
N GLU A 166 -5.08 11.84 12.00
CA GLU A 166 -6.19 10.96 11.63
C GLU A 166 -6.04 10.45 10.19
N PRO A 167 -6.46 9.20 9.93
CA PRO A 167 -6.46 8.65 8.59
C PRO A 167 -7.50 9.32 7.69
N LYS A 168 -7.23 9.34 6.41
CA LYS A 168 -8.19 9.79 5.39
C LYS A 168 -9.22 8.70 5.14
N ARG A 169 -10.51 9.05 5.08
CA ARG A 169 -11.62 8.14 4.83
C ARG A 169 -12.60 8.74 3.83
N ILE A 170 -13.29 7.87 3.11
CA ILE A 170 -14.41 8.28 2.24
C ILE A 170 -15.55 8.76 3.14
N GLN A 171 -15.90 10.04 3.03
CA GLN A 171 -16.99 10.63 3.82
C GLN A 171 -18.33 10.53 3.10
N GLU A 172 -18.33 10.65 1.76
CA GLU A 172 -19.53 10.63 0.95
C GLU A 172 -19.22 10.06 -0.43
N ILE A 173 -20.17 9.32 -1.00
CA ILE A 173 -20.15 8.83 -2.37
C ILE A 173 -21.30 9.50 -3.13
N ILE A 174 -20.94 10.42 -4.01
CA ILE A 174 -21.91 11.13 -4.87
C ILE A 174 -22.02 10.40 -6.20
N ARG A 175 -23.22 9.93 -6.52
CA ARG A 175 -23.50 9.28 -7.81
C ARG A 175 -23.92 10.31 -8.85
N PRO A 176 -23.43 10.23 -10.10
CA PRO A 176 -23.88 11.13 -11.17
C PRO A 176 -25.36 10.92 -11.45
N LYS A 177 -26.10 12.01 -11.67
CA LYS A 177 -27.50 11.95 -12.07
C LYS A 177 -27.71 11.61 -13.55
N GLY A 178 -26.66 11.75 -14.35
CA GLY A 178 -26.66 11.42 -15.76
C GLY A 178 -25.33 11.75 -16.41
N ILE A 179 -25.11 11.20 -17.60
CA ILE A 179 -23.94 11.46 -18.44
C ILE A 179 -24.45 12.12 -19.72
N LYS A 180 -23.87 13.25 -20.11
CA LYS A 180 -24.17 13.95 -21.36
C LYS A 180 -22.89 14.03 -22.19
N GLN A 181 -22.98 13.56 -23.42
CA GLN A 181 -21.92 13.79 -24.39
C GLN A 181 -21.96 15.24 -24.85
N ILE A 182 -20.84 15.91 -24.77
CA ILE A 182 -20.66 17.26 -25.29
C ILE A 182 -19.77 17.09 -26.53
N GLY A 183 -20.31 17.45 -27.68
CA GLY A 183 -19.65 17.35 -28.98
C GLY A 183 -18.57 18.40 -29.17
#